data_015a60f12357897284c701e337fdbda0
#
_entry.id   015a60f12357897284c701e337fdbda0
#
_cell.length_a   1.000
_cell.length_b   1.000
_cell.length_c   1.000
_cell.angle_alpha   90.00
_cell.angle_beta   90.00
_cell.angle_gamma   90.00
#
_symmetry.space_group_name_H-M   'P 1'
#
loop_
_entity.id
_entity.type
_entity.pdbx_description
1 polymer ?
#
loop_
_entity_poly.entity_id
_entity_poly.type
_entity_poly.pdbx_seq_one_letter_code
_entity_poly.pdbx_strand_id
1 'polypeptide(L)'
;MMQNSDINKALLLCGESLTKMTNPQDKSVAMLFGDGGSAILLEKTEEEAEIAGILKTDGTGYKAIIAPAGGFRNLNATTEDFVWPDGNTRTLYNTTMQGEDVFAFTISAVPRTVKEFFEKTGTTVDDYDCLAFHQANKFISQMLCKKLKVSPDKMPLCLDRYGNPSAPAIPMVMCDAYGGSDEDKEVNFLMCGFGVGLSWGVCSAKVNQKDILPMIETDEVYYEGIINSPEDFFKEE
;
A
#
# COMPACT_ATOMS: atom_id res chain seq x y z
N MET A 1 3.78 4.03 20.16
CA MET A 1 2.56 4.01 20.98
C MET A 1 2.58 2.83 21.96
N MET A 2 2.59 1.59 21.51
CA MET A 2 2.51 0.41 22.38
C MET A 2 3.62 0.34 23.43
N GLN A 3 4.87 0.68 23.10
CA GLN A 3 6.01 0.62 24.04
C GLN A 3 5.79 1.40 25.33
N ASN A 4 5.06 2.54 25.28
CA ASN A 4 4.87 3.47 26.39
C ASN A 4 3.41 3.54 26.87
N SER A 5 2.64 2.47 26.69
CA SER A 5 1.23 2.39 27.07
C SER A 5 0.88 1.03 27.63
N ASP A 6 -0.30 0.91 28.21
CA ASP A 6 -0.87 -0.36 28.68
C ASP A 6 -1.48 -1.20 27.52
N ILE A 7 -1.31 -0.74 26.28
CA ILE A 7 -1.80 -1.46 25.09
C ILE A 7 -0.83 -2.61 24.81
N ASN A 8 -1.32 -3.83 24.94
CA ASN A 8 -0.54 -5.05 24.70
C ASN A 8 -0.74 -5.62 23.31
N LYS A 9 -1.88 -5.34 22.67
CA LYS A 9 -2.20 -5.79 21.32
C LYS A 9 -2.77 -4.64 20.51
N ALA A 10 -2.39 -4.56 19.24
CA ALA A 10 -2.93 -3.62 18.29
C ALA A 10 -3.21 -4.33 16.96
N LEU A 11 -4.37 -4.08 16.38
CA LEU A 11 -4.75 -4.57 15.07
C LEU A 11 -4.69 -3.42 14.07
N LEU A 12 -3.81 -3.54 13.09
CA LEU A 12 -3.72 -2.62 11.95
C LEU A 12 -4.55 -3.18 10.80
N LEU A 13 -5.60 -2.46 10.41
CA LEU A 13 -6.46 -2.80 9.29
C LEU A 13 -6.21 -1.83 8.13
N CYS A 14 -5.97 -2.37 6.94
CA CYS A 14 -5.90 -1.63 5.71
C CYS A 14 -6.91 -2.19 4.73
N GLY A 15 -7.78 -1.34 4.18
CA GLY A 15 -8.77 -1.70 3.19
C GLY A 15 -8.90 -0.62 2.14
N GLU A 16 -8.89 -0.99 0.88
CA GLU A 16 -8.96 -0.07 -0.26
C GLU A 16 -9.88 -0.60 -1.33
N SER A 17 -10.65 0.31 -1.92
CA SER A 17 -11.50 0.05 -3.08
C SER A 17 -11.31 1.13 -4.14
N LEU A 18 -10.05 1.32 -4.55
CA LEU A 18 -9.64 2.36 -5.51
C LEU A 18 -10.29 2.19 -6.87
N THR A 19 -10.68 0.98 -7.26
CA THR A 19 -11.39 0.75 -8.53
C THR A 19 -12.69 1.55 -8.60
N LYS A 20 -13.35 1.82 -7.45
CA LYS A 20 -14.57 2.63 -7.37
C LYS A 20 -14.32 4.13 -7.54
N MET A 21 -13.08 4.57 -7.38
CA MET A 21 -12.67 5.97 -7.52
C MET A 21 -12.03 6.27 -8.87
N THR A 22 -11.93 5.29 -9.76
CA THR A 22 -11.36 5.45 -11.09
C THR A 22 -12.45 5.56 -12.15
N ASN A 23 -12.20 6.33 -13.22
CA ASN A 23 -13.06 6.29 -14.38
C ASN A 23 -12.62 5.13 -15.30
N PRO A 24 -13.52 4.21 -15.71
CA PRO A 24 -13.17 3.10 -16.60
C PRO A 24 -12.57 3.54 -17.96
N GLN A 25 -12.81 4.78 -18.38
CA GLN A 25 -12.25 5.37 -19.59
C GLN A 25 -10.87 6.00 -19.40
N ASP A 26 -10.41 6.13 -18.15
CA ASP A 26 -9.08 6.66 -17.85
C ASP A 26 -8.02 5.57 -18.00
N LYS A 27 -7.34 5.56 -19.15
CA LYS A 27 -6.32 4.56 -19.49
C LYS A 27 -5.09 4.62 -18.58
N SER A 28 -4.88 5.70 -17.82
CA SER A 28 -3.73 5.85 -16.94
C SER A 28 -3.88 5.07 -15.64
N VAL A 29 -5.11 4.81 -15.19
CA VAL A 29 -5.39 4.20 -13.88
C VAL A 29 -6.35 3.01 -13.93
N ALA A 30 -7.25 2.92 -14.93
CA ALA A 30 -8.32 1.93 -14.97
C ALA A 30 -7.84 0.47 -14.96
N MET A 31 -6.64 0.20 -15.51
CA MET A 31 -6.04 -1.15 -15.55
C MET A 31 -4.93 -1.35 -14.49
N LEU A 32 -4.76 -0.39 -13.60
CA LEU A 32 -3.66 -0.41 -12.63
C LEU A 32 -4.10 -0.90 -11.26
N PHE A 33 -5.20 -0.34 -10.75
CA PHE A 33 -5.63 -0.57 -9.38
C PHE A 33 -6.40 -1.88 -9.22
N GLY A 34 -6.25 -2.48 -8.04
CA GLY A 34 -7.08 -3.55 -7.52
C GLY A 34 -7.67 -3.15 -6.17
N ASP A 35 -8.66 -3.88 -5.72
CA ASP A 35 -9.26 -3.72 -4.40
C ASP A 35 -8.75 -4.83 -3.48
N GLY A 36 -8.58 -4.53 -2.20
CA GLY A 36 -8.07 -5.51 -1.26
C GLY A 36 -8.14 -5.05 0.18
N GLY A 37 -8.00 -6.00 1.09
CA GLY A 37 -7.91 -5.77 2.52
C GLY A 37 -6.75 -6.53 3.15
N SER A 38 -6.26 -6.03 4.27
CA SER A 38 -5.27 -6.73 5.09
C SER A 38 -5.42 -6.39 6.56
N ALA A 39 -5.00 -7.32 7.41
CA ALA A 39 -4.97 -7.15 8.84
C ALA A 39 -3.60 -7.59 9.37
N ILE A 40 -2.98 -6.79 10.23
CA ILE A 40 -1.73 -7.10 10.91
C ILE A 40 -1.95 -6.99 12.41
N LEU A 41 -1.75 -8.10 13.12
CA LEU A 41 -1.76 -8.10 14.58
C LEU A 41 -0.34 -7.79 15.09
N LEU A 42 -0.25 -6.78 15.93
CA LEU A 42 0.96 -6.45 16.69
C LEU A 42 0.73 -6.81 18.15
N GLU A 43 1.66 -7.54 18.74
CA GLU A 43 1.63 -7.92 20.14
C GLU A 43 2.91 -7.45 20.83
N LYS A 44 2.75 -6.94 22.06
CA LYS A 44 3.88 -6.55 22.90
C LYS A 44 4.56 -7.81 23.42
N THR A 45 5.85 -7.90 23.26
CA THR A 45 6.66 -9.00 23.77
C THR A 45 7.69 -8.49 24.78
N GLU A 46 8.12 -9.36 25.68
CA GLU A 46 9.28 -9.13 26.57
C GLU A 46 10.59 -9.56 25.89
N GLU A 47 10.53 -10.31 24.80
CA GLU A 47 11.67 -10.67 23.99
C GLU A 47 12.17 -9.46 23.20
N GLU A 48 13.46 -9.45 22.87
CA GLU A 48 14.04 -8.39 22.06
C GLU A 48 13.52 -8.49 20.63
N ALA A 49 12.55 -7.63 20.30
CA ALA A 49 11.99 -7.52 18.96
C ALA A 49 12.11 -6.08 18.48
N GLU A 50 12.79 -5.88 17.36
CA GLU A 50 13.02 -4.55 16.80
C GLU A 50 12.22 -4.35 15.52
N ILE A 51 11.42 -3.28 15.48
CA ILE A 51 10.87 -2.72 14.27
C ILE A 51 11.57 -1.37 14.04
N ALA A 52 12.50 -1.36 13.10
CA ALA A 52 13.18 -0.12 12.70
C ALA A 52 12.46 0.51 11.51
N GLY A 53 12.43 1.84 11.42
CA GLY A 53 11.77 2.49 10.28
C GLY A 53 12.18 3.94 10.06
N ILE A 54 12.02 4.38 8.81
CA ILE A 54 12.15 5.78 8.37
C ILE A 54 10.89 6.15 7.60
N LEU A 55 10.23 7.22 8.00
CA LEU A 55 9.06 7.78 7.32
C LEU A 55 9.39 9.17 6.78
N LYS A 56 8.93 9.46 5.57
CA LYS A 56 9.16 10.75 4.88
C LYS A 56 7.90 11.21 4.16
N THR A 57 7.77 12.52 4.02
CA THR A 57 6.69 13.15 3.28
C THR A 57 7.22 14.39 2.56
N ASP A 58 6.76 14.59 1.34
CA ASP A 58 6.96 15.81 0.55
C ASP A 58 5.62 16.24 -0.08
N GLY A 59 4.95 17.17 0.57
CA GLY A 59 3.67 17.70 0.12
C GLY A 59 3.73 18.56 -1.13
N THR A 60 4.92 18.92 -1.64
CA THR A 60 5.03 19.67 -2.90
C THR A 60 4.57 18.87 -4.10
N GLY A 61 4.67 17.54 -4.03
CA GLY A 61 4.23 16.59 -5.05
C GLY A 61 2.77 16.15 -4.98
N TYR A 62 1.92 16.80 -4.18
CA TYR A 62 0.54 16.35 -3.89
C TYR A 62 -0.34 16.14 -5.12
N LYS A 63 -0.06 16.84 -6.23
CA LYS A 63 -0.82 16.71 -7.48
C LYS A 63 -0.47 15.47 -8.30
N ALA A 64 0.61 14.76 -7.96
CA ALA A 64 1.03 13.58 -8.70
C ALA A 64 0.02 12.43 -8.61
N ILE A 65 -0.68 12.32 -7.46
CA ILE A 65 -1.81 11.40 -7.28
C ILE A 65 -2.85 12.10 -6.41
N ILE A 66 -4.04 12.37 -6.95
CA ILE A 66 -5.08 13.12 -6.24
C ILE A 66 -6.47 12.84 -6.80
N ALA A 67 -7.50 12.85 -5.95
CA ALA A 67 -8.88 13.12 -6.33
C ALA A 67 -9.16 14.61 -6.06
N PRO A 68 -9.38 15.45 -7.08
CA PRO A 68 -9.48 16.92 -6.92
C PRO A 68 -10.69 17.40 -6.14
N ALA A 69 -11.75 16.59 -6.05
CA ALA A 69 -12.99 16.89 -5.35
C ALA A 69 -13.38 15.79 -4.35
N GLY A 70 -14.44 16.06 -3.57
CA GLY A 70 -14.96 15.13 -2.55
C GLY A 70 -14.48 15.43 -1.13
N GLY A 71 -13.38 16.15 -0.97
CA GLY A 71 -12.94 16.66 0.33
C GLY A 71 -13.60 18.02 0.69
N PHE A 72 -13.52 18.42 1.94
CA PHE A 72 -14.16 19.66 2.44
C PHE A 72 -13.79 20.93 1.67
N ARG A 73 -12.59 20.99 1.08
CA ARG A 73 -12.14 22.14 0.28
C ARG A 73 -12.90 22.26 -1.03
N ASN A 74 -13.34 21.16 -1.63
CA ASN A 74 -14.05 21.11 -2.90
C ASN A 74 -15.16 20.04 -2.83
N LEU A 75 -16.10 20.23 -1.90
CA LEU A 75 -17.12 19.23 -1.60
C LEU A 75 -18.16 19.12 -2.71
N ASN A 76 -18.56 20.26 -3.30
CA ASN A 76 -19.68 20.35 -4.25
C ASN A 76 -19.18 20.69 -5.66
N ALA A 77 -18.19 19.94 -6.16
CA ALA A 77 -17.78 20.06 -7.55
C ALA A 77 -18.82 19.46 -8.50
N THR A 78 -18.77 19.85 -9.78
CA THR A 78 -19.61 19.21 -10.80
C THR A 78 -19.22 17.73 -10.96
N THR A 79 -20.23 16.89 -11.25
CA THR A 79 -20.05 15.47 -11.52
C THR A 79 -19.90 15.18 -13.03
N GLU A 80 -19.81 16.23 -13.86
CA GLU A 80 -19.62 16.09 -15.30
C GLU A 80 -18.23 15.50 -15.62
N ASP A 81 -18.20 14.74 -16.70
CA ASP A 81 -16.95 14.24 -17.28
C ASP A 81 -16.23 15.36 -18.05
N PHE A 82 -14.92 15.43 -17.86
CA PHE A 82 -14.03 16.32 -18.61
C PHE A 82 -12.98 15.50 -19.37
N VAL A 83 -12.66 15.95 -20.58
CA VAL A 83 -11.43 15.49 -21.25
C VAL A 83 -10.27 16.29 -20.71
N TRP A 84 -9.35 15.61 -20.05
CA TRP A 84 -8.19 16.23 -19.42
C TRP A 84 -7.06 16.43 -20.45
N PRO A 85 -6.03 17.25 -20.12
CA PRO A 85 -4.90 17.52 -21.04
C PRO A 85 -4.13 16.27 -21.49
N ASP A 86 -4.17 15.19 -20.71
CA ASP A 86 -3.59 13.90 -21.05
C ASP A 86 -4.47 13.03 -21.96
N GLY A 87 -5.62 13.57 -22.39
CA GLY A 87 -6.58 12.90 -23.29
C GLY A 87 -7.51 11.87 -22.63
N ASN A 88 -7.40 11.67 -21.31
CA ASN A 88 -8.28 10.80 -20.57
C ASN A 88 -9.56 11.53 -20.12
N THR A 89 -10.65 10.79 -20.00
CA THR A 89 -11.94 11.31 -19.52
C THR A 89 -12.14 10.95 -18.06
N ARG A 90 -12.44 11.95 -17.22
CA ARG A 90 -12.73 11.74 -15.80
C ARG A 90 -13.48 12.92 -15.19
N THR A 91 -14.23 12.66 -14.12
CA THR A 91 -14.80 13.69 -13.25
C THR A 91 -13.72 14.25 -12.31
N LEU A 92 -14.06 15.31 -11.58
CA LEU A 92 -13.18 15.83 -10.51
C LEU A 92 -13.13 14.91 -9.26
N TYR A 93 -14.06 13.97 -9.13
CA TYR A 93 -14.10 12.99 -8.03
C TYR A 93 -13.26 11.75 -8.31
N ASN A 94 -12.82 11.54 -9.55
CA ASN A 94 -11.98 10.40 -9.89
C ASN A 94 -10.54 10.63 -9.47
N THR A 95 -9.89 9.56 -9.06
CA THR A 95 -8.44 9.56 -8.83
C THR A 95 -7.73 9.82 -10.15
N THR A 96 -6.85 10.82 -10.16
CA THR A 96 -5.96 11.16 -11.28
C THR A 96 -4.52 10.93 -10.88
N MET A 97 -3.70 10.48 -11.84
CA MET A 97 -2.29 10.20 -11.61
C MET A 97 -1.42 10.77 -12.75
N GLN A 98 -0.39 11.52 -12.38
CA GLN A 98 0.66 11.95 -13.27
C GLN A 98 1.80 10.91 -13.23
N GLY A 99 1.74 9.94 -14.13
CA GLY A 99 2.62 8.77 -14.09
C GLY A 99 4.10 9.10 -14.14
N GLU A 100 4.50 10.14 -14.89
CA GLU A 100 5.90 10.58 -14.98
C GLU A 100 6.41 11.11 -13.64
N ASP A 101 5.63 11.94 -12.95
CA ASP A 101 5.98 12.49 -11.64
C ASP A 101 6.09 11.39 -10.58
N VAL A 102 5.11 10.46 -10.57
CA VAL A 102 5.14 9.28 -9.67
C VAL A 102 6.36 8.42 -9.94
N PHE A 103 6.68 8.18 -11.20
CA PHE A 103 7.87 7.42 -11.59
C PHE A 103 9.16 8.11 -11.13
N ALA A 104 9.33 9.40 -11.47
CA ALA A 104 10.52 10.17 -11.13
C ALA A 104 10.74 10.22 -9.60
N PHE A 105 9.67 10.46 -8.84
CA PHE A 105 9.67 10.40 -7.38
C PHE A 105 10.13 9.02 -6.89
N THR A 106 9.48 7.97 -7.35
CA THR A 106 9.72 6.61 -6.84
C THR A 106 11.16 6.17 -7.07
N ILE A 107 11.69 6.33 -8.30
CA ILE A 107 13.05 5.88 -8.62
C ILE A 107 14.16 6.75 -8.03
N SER A 108 13.83 7.90 -7.46
CA SER A 108 14.80 8.80 -6.79
C SER A 108 14.70 8.74 -5.26
N ALA A 109 13.51 8.94 -4.70
CA ALA A 109 13.30 9.05 -3.25
C ALA A 109 13.38 7.70 -2.53
N VAL A 110 12.77 6.66 -3.10
CA VAL A 110 12.73 5.33 -2.48
C VAL A 110 14.13 4.73 -2.32
N PRO A 111 14.97 4.60 -3.38
CA PRO A 111 16.31 4.05 -3.21
C PRO A 111 17.21 4.85 -2.27
N ARG A 112 17.04 6.18 -2.24
CA ARG A 112 17.78 7.05 -1.31
C ARG A 112 17.40 6.76 0.14
N THR A 113 16.11 6.56 0.41
CA THR A 113 15.62 6.27 1.77
C THR A 113 16.00 4.86 2.20
N VAL A 114 15.97 3.87 1.30
CA VAL A 114 16.47 2.52 1.59
C VAL A 114 17.97 2.56 1.94
N LYS A 115 18.76 3.32 1.18
CA LYS A 115 20.19 3.48 1.50
C LYS A 115 20.40 4.16 2.86
N GLU A 116 19.67 5.24 3.15
CA GLU A 116 19.70 5.90 4.45
C GLU A 116 19.31 4.94 5.58
N PHE A 117 18.33 4.08 5.34
CA PHE A 117 17.91 3.06 6.29
C PHE A 117 19.06 2.08 6.60
N PHE A 118 19.72 1.56 5.57
CA PHE A 118 20.87 0.68 5.74
C PHE A 118 22.03 1.35 6.50
N GLU A 119 22.31 2.62 6.19
CA GLU A 119 23.34 3.38 6.89
C GLU A 119 23.02 3.57 8.38
N LYS A 120 21.75 3.76 8.74
CA LYS A 120 21.32 3.95 10.13
C LYS A 120 21.24 2.67 10.94
N THR A 121 20.88 1.57 10.30
CA THR A 121 20.75 0.26 10.97
C THR A 121 22.01 -0.58 10.91
N GLY A 122 22.99 -0.19 10.09
CA GLY A 122 24.20 -0.98 9.85
C GLY A 122 23.93 -2.25 9.03
N THR A 123 22.79 -2.31 8.33
CA THR A 123 22.39 -3.47 7.52
C THR A 123 22.64 -3.23 6.04
N THR A 124 22.48 -4.28 5.26
CA THR A 124 22.56 -4.31 3.80
C THR A 124 21.37 -5.06 3.24
N VAL A 125 21.22 -5.08 1.94
CA VAL A 125 20.16 -5.83 1.27
C VAL A 125 20.26 -7.36 1.52
N ASP A 126 21.46 -7.85 1.81
CA ASP A 126 21.69 -9.28 2.00
C ASP A 126 21.20 -9.78 3.36
N ASP A 127 21.00 -8.86 4.32
CA ASP A 127 20.46 -9.18 5.64
C ASP A 127 18.95 -9.46 5.64
N TYR A 128 18.28 -9.23 4.51
CA TYR A 128 16.83 -9.44 4.36
C TYR A 128 16.52 -10.61 3.44
N ASP A 129 15.58 -11.45 3.86
CA ASP A 129 15.08 -12.57 3.06
C ASP A 129 14.13 -12.08 1.97
N CYS A 130 13.32 -11.06 2.27
CA CYS A 130 12.29 -10.53 1.38
C CYS A 130 12.21 -9.00 1.45
N LEU A 131 12.13 -8.37 0.27
CA LEU A 131 11.80 -6.97 0.10
C LEU A 131 10.31 -6.86 -0.27
N ALA A 132 9.46 -6.77 0.73
CA ALA A 132 8.01 -6.60 0.56
C ALA A 132 7.68 -5.13 0.25
N PHE A 133 7.80 -4.76 -1.03
CA PHE A 133 7.59 -3.39 -1.49
C PHE A 133 6.17 -3.19 -2.01
N HIS A 134 5.71 -1.95 -1.90
CA HIS A 134 4.46 -1.52 -2.50
C HIS A 134 4.35 -1.94 -3.97
N GLN A 135 3.19 -2.44 -4.36
CA GLN A 135 2.91 -3.01 -5.67
C GLN A 135 2.39 -1.94 -6.64
N ALA A 136 3.23 -0.96 -7.00
CA ALA A 136 2.83 0.15 -7.88
C ALA A 136 2.54 -0.31 -9.31
N ASN A 137 3.53 -0.84 -9.98
CA ASN A 137 3.47 -1.55 -11.26
C ASN A 137 4.78 -2.31 -11.52
N LYS A 138 4.74 -3.27 -12.46
CA LYS A 138 5.89 -4.14 -12.76
C LYS A 138 7.14 -3.37 -13.19
N PHE A 139 6.98 -2.31 -13.98
CA PHE A 139 8.11 -1.51 -14.48
C PHE A 139 8.83 -0.79 -13.35
N ILE A 140 8.09 -0.13 -12.46
CA ILE A 140 8.65 0.53 -11.26
C ILE A 140 9.40 -0.49 -10.40
N SER A 141 8.81 -1.64 -10.11
CA SER A 141 9.43 -2.69 -9.30
C SER A 141 10.74 -3.19 -9.92
N GLN A 142 10.76 -3.43 -11.23
CA GLN A 142 11.98 -3.80 -11.94
C GLN A 142 13.08 -2.72 -11.88
N MET A 143 12.69 -1.44 -11.96
CA MET A 143 13.63 -0.33 -11.84
C MET A 143 14.18 -0.20 -10.42
N LEU A 144 13.36 -0.46 -9.40
CA LEU A 144 13.81 -0.50 -8.00
C LEU A 144 14.79 -1.65 -7.77
N CYS A 145 14.50 -2.87 -8.26
CA CYS A 145 15.44 -3.99 -8.22
C CYS A 145 16.80 -3.61 -8.79
N LYS A 146 16.84 -3.00 -9.98
CA LYS A 146 18.08 -2.55 -10.64
C LYS A 146 18.82 -1.49 -9.80
N LYS A 147 18.11 -0.49 -9.27
CA LYS A 147 18.71 0.59 -8.47
C LYS A 147 19.25 0.12 -7.12
N LEU A 148 18.56 -0.82 -6.49
CA LEU A 148 18.96 -1.42 -5.22
C LEU A 148 19.94 -2.58 -5.40
N LYS A 149 20.18 -3.01 -6.65
CA LYS A 149 21.01 -4.17 -7.01
C LYS A 149 20.54 -5.48 -6.35
N VAL A 150 19.22 -5.67 -6.33
CA VAL A 150 18.56 -6.80 -5.72
C VAL A 150 18.11 -7.79 -6.80
N SER A 151 18.24 -9.09 -6.51
CA SER A 151 17.61 -10.12 -7.35
C SER A 151 16.09 -9.96 -7.32
N PRO A 152 15.40 -10.08 -8.48
CA PRO A 152 13.93 -10.07 -8.51
C PRO A 152 13.28 -11.09 -7.57
N ASP A 153 13.94 -12.22 -7.30
CA ASP A 153 13.43 -13.26 -6.39
C ASP A 153 13.29 -12.76 -4.94
N LYS A 154 14.12 -11.80 -4.53
CA LYS A 154 14.01 -11.15 -3.21
C LYS A 154 12.90 -10.08 -3.13
N MET A 155 12.32 -9.67 -4.27
CA MET A 155 11.25 -8.67 -4.33
C MET A 155 10.04 -9.26 -5.06
N PRO A 156 9.26 -10.13 -4.40
CA PRO A 156 8.13 -10.81 -5.01
C PRO A 156 7.05 -9.83 -5.48
N LEU A 157 6.34 -10.21 -6.52
CA LEU A 157 5.25 -9.46 -7.12
C LEU A 157 3.99 -10.31 -7.19
N CYS A 158 2.85 -9.71 -6.86
CA CYS A 158 1.52 -10.31 -7.00
C CYS A 158 0.56 -9.46 -7.84
N LEU A 159 1.11 -8.47 -8.56
CA LEU A 159 0.39 -7.51 -9.42
C LEU A 159 -0.43 -8.15 -10.53
N ASP A 160 0.00 -9.29 -11.03
CA ASP A 160 -0.68 -10.04 -12.10
C ASP A 160 -2.02 -10.64 -11.65
N ARG A 161 -2.19 -10.82 -10.35
CA ARG A 161 -3.41 -11.38 -9.74
C ARG A 161 -4.27 -10.33 -9.04
N TYR A 162 -3.64 -9.39 -8.34
CA TYR A 162 -4.35 -8.46 -7.47
C TYR A 162 -4.24 -6.99 -7.88
N GLY A 163 -3.50 -6.67 -8.95
CA GLY A 163 -3.24 -5.29 -9.35
C GLY A 163 -2.47 -4.51 -8.28
N ASN A 164 -2.69 -3.19 -8.24
CA ASN A 164 -2.18 -2.32 -7.20
C ASN A 164 -3.29 -2.05 -6.17
N PRO A 165 -3.32 -2.76 -5.03
CA PRO A 165 -4.35 -2.58 -4.01
C PRO A 165 -4.06 -1.44 -3.03
N SER A 166 -3.10 -0.54 -3.34
CA SER A 166 -2.69 0.59 -2.48
C SER A 166 -2.13 0.16 -1.13
N ALA A 167 -2.75 0.56 -0.01
CA ALA A 167 -2.26 0.30 1.35
C ALA A 167 -2.12 -1.19 1.70
N PRO A 168 -3.03 -2.10 1.32
CA PRO A 168 -2.88 -3.53 1.55
C PRO A 168 -1.73 -4.21 0.80
N ALA A 169 -1.10 -3.55 -0.18
CA ALA A 169 -0.13 -4.17 -1.09
C ALA A 169 1.03 -4.91 -0.39
N ILE A 170 1.59 -4.33 0.67
CA ILE A 170 2.72 -4.92 1.39
C ILE A 170 2.30 -6.19 2.15
N PRO A 171 1.27 -6.18 3.01
CA PRO A 171 0.80 -7.40 3.66
C PRO A 171 0.33 -8.46 2.67
N MET A 172 -0.33 -8.05 1.58
CA MET A 172 -0.78 -8.99 0.55
C MET A 172 0.41 -9.71 -0.12
N VAL A 173 1.49 -9.01 -0.45
CA VAL A 173 2.68 -9.67 -1.03
C VAL A 173 3.37 -10.59 -0.02
N MET A 174 3.32 -10.26 1.28
CA MET A 174 3.84 -11.14 2.33
C MET A 174 3.01 -12.43 2.42
N CYS A 175 1.68 -12.30 2.46
CA CYS A 175 0.76 -13.44 2.47
C CYS A 175 0.87 -14.30 1.21
N ASP A 176 1.03 -13.66 0.05
CA ASP A 176 1.16 -14.36 -1.23
C ASP A 176 2.46 -15.16 -1.35
N ALA A 177 3.57 -14.62 -0.85
CA ALA A 177 4.88 -15.26 -0.97
C ALA A 177 5.18 -16.28 0.14
N TYR A 178 4.60 -16.11 1.33
CA TYR A 178 4.95 -16.88 2.52
C TYR A 178 3.75 -17.47 3.27
N GLY A 179 2.53 -17.07 2.94
CA GLY A 179 1.34 -17.43 3.70
C GLY A 179 0.96 -18.90 3.64
N GLY A 180 0.38 -19.40 4.73
CA GLY A 180 -0.12 -20.75 4.82
C GLY A 180 0.95 -21.84 5.01
N SER A 181 2.17 -21.46 5.37
CA SER A 181 3.24 -22.40 5.71
C SER A 181 3.19 -22.75 7.19
N ASP A 182 3.45 -24.01 7.51
CA ASP A 182 3.62 -24.50 8.89
C ASP A 182 5.10 -24.43 9.34
N GLU A 183 6.00 -23.85 8.53
CA GLU A 183 7.41 -23.75 8.87
C GLU A 183 7.64 -22.77 10.03
N ASP A 184 8.28 -23.27 11.09
CA ASP A 184 8.74 -22.45 12.22
C ASP A 184 10.08 -21.80 11.87
N LYS A 185 10.02 -20.80 10.98
CA LYS A 185 11.18 -20.08 10.45
C LYS A 185 10.92 -18.59 10.45
N GLU A 186 11.83 -17.81 11.01
CA GLU A 186 11.81 -16.36 10.85
C GLU A 186 12.15 -15.94 9.42
N VAL A 187 11.39 -15.00 8.91
CA VAL A 187 11.66 -14.27 7.66
C VAL A 187 11.94 -12.82 8.01
N ASN A 188 13.09 -12.32 7.61
CA ASN A 188 13.48 -10.92 7.82
C ASN A 188 12.99 -10.07 6.64
N PHE A 189 11.98 -9.26 6.86
CA PHE A 189 11.38 -8.40 5.84
C PHE A 189 11.98 -7.00 5.85
N LEU A 190 12.28 -6.48 4.66
CA LEU A 190 12.40 -5.05 4.40
C LEU A 190 11.14 -4.59 3.68
N MET A 191 10.33 -3.80 4.33
CA MET A 191 9.07 -3.29 3.80
C MET A 191 9.23 -1.85 3.33
N CYS A 192 8.68 -1.52 2.16
CA CYS A 192 8.72 -0.15 1.64
C CYS A 192 7.40 0.23 1.00
N GLY A 193 6.70 1.19 1.61
CA GLY A 193 5.51 1.83 1.07
C GLY A 193 5.83 3.19 0.47
N PHE A 194 5.17 3.56 -0.63
CA PHE A 194 5.28 4.87 -1.26
C PHE A 194 4.04 5.19 -2.10
N GLY A 195 3.67 6.46 -2.17
CA GLY A 195 2.49 6.89 -2.94
C GLY A 195 2.03 8.28 -2.60
N VAL A 196 0.71 8.39 -2.43
CA VAL A 196 0.00 9.65 -2.21
C VAL A 196 0.61 10.45 -1.07
N GLY A 197 0.68 11.82 -1.28
CA GLY A 197 1.24 12.74 -0.30
C GLY A 197 2.12 13.81 -0.93
N LEU A 198 3.26 13.56 -1.59
CA LEU A 198 3.90 12.24 -1.65
C LEU A 198 4.41 11.81 -0.28
N SER A 199 4.16 10.56 0.06
CA SER A 199 4.65 9.97 1.32
C SER A 199 5.28 8.62 1.04
N TRP A 200 6.34 8.30 1.77
CA TRP A 200 7.02 7.02 1.64
C TRP A 200 7.71 6.63 2.94
N GLY A 201 7.96 5.35 3.09
CA GLY A 201 8.66 4.85 4.25
C GLY A 201 9.30 3.49 4.01
N VAL A 202 10.31 3.22 4.80
CA VAL A 202 11.00 1.93 4.86
C VAL A 202 10.94 1.46 6.30
N CYS A 203 10.60 0.20 6.51
CA CYS A 203 10.75 -0.43 7.82
C CYS A 203 11.18 -1.88 7.68
N SER A 204 11.77 -2.42 8.74
CA SER A 204 12.11 -3.84 8.83
C SER A 204 11.44 -4.48 10.03
N ALA A 205 11.07 -5.73 9.87
CA ALA A 205 10.61 -6.58 10.94
C ALA A 205 10.90 -8.05 10.60
N LYS A 206 11.08 -8.85 11.63
CA LYS A 206 11.10 -10.30 11.52
C LYS A 206 9.73 -10.85 11.83
N VAL A 207 9.25 -11.77 11.00
CA VAL A 207 7.96 -12.43 11.18
C VAL A 207 8.17 -13.93 11.02
N ASN A 208 7.62 -14.71 11.93
CA ASN A 208 7.66 -16.16 11.76
C ASN A 208 6.72 -16.57 10.64
N GLN A 209 7.19 -17.41 9.72
CA GLN A 209 6.43 -17.79 8.53
C GLN A 209 5.10 -18.45 8.86
N LYS A 210 5.03 -19.27 9.92
CA LYS A 210 3.79 -19.89 10.40
C LYS A 210 2.72 -18.89 10.84
N ASP A 211 3.11 -17.64 11.15
CA ASP A 211 2.20 -16.57 11.59
C ASP A 211 1.69 -15.74 10.39
N ILE A 212 2.16 -16.03 9.19
CA ILE A 212 1.69 -15.41 7.95
C ILE A 212 0.54 -16.26 7.39
N LEU A 213 -0.66 -15.73 7.48
CA LEU A 213 -1.86 -16.42 6.98
C LEU A 213 -1.90 -16.43 5.45
N PRO A 214 -2.54 -17.44 4.84
CA PRO A 214 -2.70 -17.47 3.38
C PRO A 214 -3.61 -16.34 2.91
N MET A 215 -3.51 -16.01 1.62
CA MET A 215 -4.47 -15.15 0.94
C MET A 215 -5.87 -15.75 1.01
N ILE A 216 -6.84 -14.90 1.28
CA ILE A 216 -8.27 -15.28 1.28
C ILE A 216 -8.95 -14.54 0.14
N GLU A 217 -9.64 -15.29 -0.71
CA GLU A 217 -10.54 -14.75 -1.73
C GLU A 217 -11.98 -14.99 -1.27
N THR A 218 -12.84 -13.96 -1.35
CA THR A 218 -14.23 -14.06 -0.90
C THR A 218 -15.14 -13.24 -1.80
N ASP A 219 -16.32 -13.79 -2.06
CA ASP A 219 -17.45 -13.09 -2.69
C ASP A 219 -18.42 -12.51 -1.65
N GLU A 220 -18.09 -12.60 -0.37
CA GLU A 220 -18.92 -12.05 0.69
C GLU A 220 -19.03 -10.53 0.56
N VAL A 221 -20.25 -10.03 0.66
CA VAL A 221 -20.54 -8.60 0.66
C VAL A 221 -21.21 -8.25 1.99
N TYR A 222 -20.64 -7.29 2.67
CA TYR A 222 -21.19 -6.76 3.90
C TYR A 222 -22.24 -5.69 3.59
N TYR A 223 -23.49 -5.94 3.90
CA TYR A 223 -24.61 -5.05 3.63
C TYR A 223 -25.12 -4.31 4.86
N GLU A 224 -24.69 -4.68 6.05
CA GLU A 224 -25.10 -4.01 7.29
C GLU A 224 -24.64 -2.55 7.31
N GLY A 225 -25.52 -1.68 7.79
CA GLY A 225 -25.23 -0.24 7.88
C GLY A 225 -25.29 0.51 6.55
N ILE A 226 -25.64 -0.15 5.43
CA ILE A 226 -25.89 0.56 4.16
C ILE A 226 -27.23 1.29 4.26
N ILE A 227 -27.16 2.61 4.32
CA ILE A 227 -28.34 3.49 4.38
C ILE A 227 -28.57 4.06 2.98
N ASN A 228 -29.64 3.60 2.32
CA ASN A 228 -30.06 4.07 1.00
C ASN A 228 -31.21 5.07 1.05
N SER A 229 -31.91 5.12 2.18
CA SER A 229 -33.05 6.02 2.41
C SER A 229 -33.13 6.45 3.87
N PRO A 230 -33.85 7.54 4.21
CA PRO A 230 -34.09 7.92 5.61
C PRO A 230 -34.77 6.81 6.42
N GLU A 231 -35.62 5.99 5.78
CA GLU A 231 -36.32 4.90 6.44
C GLU A 231 -35.35 3.77 6.88
N ASP A 232 -34.26 3.55 6.16
CA ASP A 232 -33.24 2.56 6.51
C ASP A 232 -32.50 2.92 7.81
N PHE A 233 -32.39 4.23 8.06
CA PHE A 233 -31.73 4.75 9.28
C PHE A 233 -32.48 4.38 10.58
N PHE A 234 -33.81 4.19 10.48
CA PHE A 234 -34.66 3.90 11.64
C PHE A 234 -35.10 2.44 11.73
N LYS A 235 -34.62 1.56 10.84
CA LYS A 235 -34.85 0.12 10.97
C LYS A 235 -34.00 -0.42 12.13
N GLU A 236 -34.65 -1.04 13.12
CA GLU A 236 -33.97 -1.86 14.12
C GLU A 236 -33.47 -3.15 13.44
N GLU A 237 -32.22 -3.52 13.71
CA GLU A 237 -31.61 -4.76 13.23
C GLU A 237 -32.25 -6.00 13.89
#